data_a751bd545ec3037c5eefa60019ead8eb
#
_entry.id   a751bd545ec3037c5eefa60019ead8eb
#
_cell.length_a   1.000
_cell.length_b   1.000
_cell.length_c   1.000
_cell.angle_alpha   90.00
_cell.angle_beta   90.00
_cell.angle_gamma   90.00
#
_symmetry.space_group_name_H-M   'P 1'
#
loop_
_entity.id
_entity.type
_entity.pdbx_description
1 polymer ?
#
loop_
_entity_poly.entity_id
_entity_poly.type
_entity_poly.pdbx_seq_one_letter_code
_entity_poly.pdbx_strand_id
1 'polypeptide(L)'
;MRRIIPFLFVVWLLTLALACGDGKTEVQDQHRLPDTLTVGTLYSPTGFFILKGDTMGYDYDRICDFARSRGIALRFKVARSMPALLEMLKKRQVDVLACESPVTAEYKSRVLHCGAVNETYQVLVQHSGKGMIYDVTQLIGREVYVEKGSKYESRLRNLDNEVGGGISIHTVEGEAALPTELIQRVSRREIGYTIVDSDIAQMNLTYYDSINIGLRVGFAQHSSWAVDKRDQWLADSINAWAASSNAQEYSKQALKHYFEMNRGPKPDSVKVDTPAVTPPGAISPYDHVFKQYAQEMGWDWRLLAAIAFSESGFDPNATSWMGARGLMQVMPKTARSFGVKEDDLSNPEVSIRVATKILKELDGIMRSRSGAEDRIKFVLAAYNAGSGHVTDAIALARKYELDPRVWSENVEQAMLWKMDPEYYNDSVCSNGYCRGTEPVDYVVKVLNCYDNYKKNYKK
;
A
#
# COMPACT_ATOMS: atom_id res chain seq x y z
N MET A 1 -51.86 -66.93 41.37
CA MET A 1 -50.79 -67.15 40.38
C MET A 1 -51.35 -67.01 38.99
N ARG A 2 -51.27 -65.81 38.38
CA ARG A 2 -51.73 -65.59 37.00
C ARG A 2 -51.05 -64.40 36.43
N ARG A 3 -50.16 -64.64 35.39
CA ARG A 3 -49.94 -63.89 34.21
C ARG A 3 -49.42 -62.37 34.36
N ILE A 4 -48.12 -62.17 34.55
CA ILE A 4 -47.45 -60.89 34.41
C ILE A 4 -46.27 -60.96 33.38
N ILE A 5 -46.18 -61.98 32.54
CA ILE A 5 -45.00 -62.16 31.65
C ILE A 5 -45.16 -61.61 30.22
N PRO A 6 -46.35 -61.27 29.64
CA PRO A 6 -46.34 -60.75 28.29
C PRO A 6 -46.15 -59.21 28.18
N PHE A 7 -46.15 -58.43 29.28
CA PHE A 7 -46.08 -56.96 29.17
C PHE A 7 -44.64 -56.42 29.14
N LEU A 8 -43.70 -57.17 29.67
CA LEU A 8 -42.29 -56.79 29.65
C LEU A 8 -41.60 -57.07 28.30
N PHE A 9 -42.09 -57.97 27.50
CA PHE A 9 -41.52 -58.30 26.18
C PHE A 9 -41.97 -57.35 25.10
N VAL A 10 -43.10 -56.71 25.22
CA VAL A 10 -43.58 -55.68 24.25
C VAL A 10 -42.90 -54.37 24.48
N VAL A 11 -42.56 -54.01 25.72
CA VAL A 11 -41.77 -52.77 26.03
C VAL A 11 -40.35 -52.93 25.59
N TRP A 12 -39.73 -54.10 25.58
CA TRP A 12 -38.35 -54.31 25.11
C TRP A 12 -38.26 -54.36 23.60
N LEU A 13 -39.30 -54.75 22.87
CA LEU A 13 -39.35 -54.66 21.40
C LEU A 13 -39.65 -53.27 20.90
N LEU A 14 -40.28 -52.39 21.69
CA LEU A 14 -40.50 -50.99 21.35
C LEU A 14 -39.25 -50.09 21.59
N THR A 15 -38.34 -50.48 22.51
CA THR A 15 -37.08 -49.79 22.74
C THR A 15 -36.02 -50.18 21.74
N LEU A 16 -36.11 -51.32 21.06
CA LEU A 16 -35.21 -51.68 19.96
C LEU A 16 -35.55 -51.02 18.59
N ALA A 17 -36.83 -50.63 18.41
CA ALA A 17 -37.28 -50.00 17.17
C ALA A 17 -36.97 -48.47 17.09
N LEU A 18 -36.57 -47.86 18.22
CA LEU A 18 -36.17 -46.45 18.28
C LEU A 18 -34.65 -46.24 18.19
N ALA A 19 -33.86 -47.32 18.04
CA ALA A 19 -32.41 -47.25 17.91
C ALA A 19 -31.91 -47.35 16.45
N CYS A 20 -32.81 -47.44 15.46
CA CYS A 20 -32.48 -47.31 14.03
C CYS A 20 -32.95 -45.95 13.48
N GLY A 21 -32.64 -44.88 14.17
CA GLY A 21 -32.66 -43.54 13.61
C GLY A 21 -31.35 -43.30 12.87
N ASP A 22 -31.46 -42.95 11.60
CA ASP A 22 -30.40 -42.59 10.69
C ASP A 22 -29.21 -41.92 11.39
N GLY A 23 -28.20 -42.69 11.65
CA GLY A 23 -26.86 -42.17 11.94
C GLY A 23 -26.25 -41.53 10.69
N LYS A 24 -26.80 -40.42 10.24
CA LYS A 24 -25.95 -39.41 9.59
C LYS A 24 -25.04 -38.88 10.67
N THR A 25 -23.93 -39.54 10.88
CA THR A 25 -22.73 -38.88 11.41
C THR A 25 -22.41 -37.74 10.44
N GLU A 26 -23.00 -36.58 10.70
CA GLU A 26 -22.34 -35.34 10.34
C GLU A 26 -21.02 -35.34 11.10
N VAL A 27 -20.01 -35.89 10.47
CA VAL A 27 -18.63 -35.48 10.74
C VAL A 27 -18.55 -34.02 10.28
N GLN A 28 -19.10 -33.13 11.08
CA GLN A 28 -18.67 -31.74 11.11
C GLN A 28 -17.25 -31.77 11.67
N ASP A 29 -16.32 -32.05 10.78
CA ASP A 29 -14.93 -31.61 10.96
C ASP A 29 -14.96 -30.09 10.86
N GLN A 30 -15.48 -29.45 11.94
CA GLN A 30 -15.41 -28.00 12.10
C GLN A 30 -13.96 -27.66 12.34
N HIS A 31 -13.21 -27.48 11.26
CA HIS A 31 -11.95 -26.78 11.32
C HIS A 31 -12.27 -25.37 11.85
N ARG A 32 -12.10 -25.21 13.16
CA ARG A 32 -12.28 -23.91 13.80
C ARG A 32 -11.25 -22.97 13.19
N LEU A 33 -11.75 -21.85 12.67
CA LEU A 33 -10.86 -20.79 12.21
C LEU A 33 -9.87 -20.41 13.32
N PRO A 34 -8.59 -20.18 13.00
CA PRO A 34 -7.60 -19.81 14.01
C PRO A 34 -7.94 -18.44 14.60
N ASP A 35 -7.55 -18.19 15.84
CA ASP A 35 -7.73 -16.89 16.49
C ASP A 35 -6.90 -15.78 15.78
N THR A 36 -5.81 -16.15 15.13
CA THR A 36 -4.96 -15.25 14.35
C THR A 36 -4.60 -15.89 13.01
N LEU A 37 -4.76 -15.14 11.92
CA LEU A 37 -4.39 -15.54 10.56
C LEU A 37 -3.17 -14.73 10.13
N THR A 38 -2.13 -15.41 9.65
CA THR A 38 -0.94 -14.76 9.10
C THR A 38 -1.10 -14.57 7.59
N VAL A 39 -1.14 -13.32 7.15
CA VAL A 39 -1.35 -12.90 5.76
C VAL A 39 -0.03 -12.60 5.10
N GLY A 40 0.28 -13.28 4.01
CA GLY A 40 1.38 -12.95 3.11
C GLY A 40 0.92 -11.97 2.04
N THR A 41 1.68 -10.93 1.78
CA THR A 41 1.35 -9.93 0.76
C THR A 41 2.61 -9.34 0.13
N LEU A 42 2.43 -8.62 -0.98
CA LEU A 42 3.46 -7.81 -1.62
C LEU A 42 3.22 -6.33 -1.30
N TYR A 43 4.31 -5.58 -1.22
CA TYR A 43 4.19 -4.12 -1.14
C TYR A 43 3.75 -3.59 -2.51
N SER A 44 2.53 -3.14 -2.57
CA SER A 44 1.95 -2.57 -3.80
C SER A 44 0.70 -1.75 -3.46
N PRO A 45 0.35 -0.78 -4.28
CA PRO A 45 -0.88 -0.01 -4.11
C PRO A 45 -2.15 -0.87 -4.11
N THR A 46 -2.18 -1.95 -4.88
CA THR A 46 -3.30 -2.90 -4.94
C THR A 46 -3.31 -3.85 -3.76
N GLY A 47 -2.14 -4.26 -3.26
CA GLY A 47 -2.01 -5.25 -2.19
C GLY A 47 -1.97 -4.61 -0.80
N PHE A 48 -0.80 -4.09 -0.44
CA PHE A 48 -0.49 -3.58 0.89
C PHE A 48 0.56 -2.47 0.80
N PHE A 49 0.30 -1.34 1.44
CA PHE A 49 1.26 -0.25 1.57
C PHE A 49 0.99 0.56 2.85
N ILE A 50 1.95 1.39 3.25
CA ILE A 50 1.85 2.25 4.42
C ILE A 50 2.05 3.68 3.98
N LEU A 51 1.13 4.56 4.37
CA LEU A 51 1.24 6.00 4.15
C LEU A 51 1.00 6.76 5.45
N LYS A 52 1.94 7.62 5.82
CA LYS A 52 1.84 8.48 7.02
C LYS A 52 1.42 7.70 8.28
N GLY A 53 1.86 6.44 8.38
CA GLY A 53 1.55 5.53 9.48
C GLY A 53 0.22 4.78 9.37
N ASP A 54 -0.61 5.06 8.37
CA ASP A 54 -1.81 4.28 8.07
C ASP A 54 -1.50 3.15 7.08
N THR A 55 -1.91 1.94 7.42
CA THR A 55 -1.80 0.77 6.54
C THR A 55 -3.02 0.71 5.63
N MET A 56 -2.79 0.53 4.34
CA MET A 56 -3.78 0.61 3.27
C MET A 56 -3.50 -0.40 2.16
N GLY A 57 -4.42 -0.57 1.23
CA GLY A 57 -4.33 -1.42 0.05
C GLY A 57 -5.67 -2.08 -0.24
N TYR A 58 -5.97 -2.29 -1.53
CA TYR A 58 -7.25 -2.89 -1.91
C TYR A 58 -7.40 -4.29 -1.32
N ASP A 59 -6.39 -5.15 -1.44
CA ASP A 59 -6.43 -6.49 -0.86
C ASP A 59 -6.32 -6.46 0.67
N TYR A 60 -5.55 -5.51 1.23
CA TYR A 60 -5.47 -5.29 2.67
C TYR A 60 -6.83 -4.99 3.29
N ASP A 61 -7.58 -4.05 2.72
CA ASP A 61 -8.90 -3.69 3.23
C ASP A 61 -9.88 -4.86 3.15
N ARG A 62 -9.83 -5.63 2.05
CA ARG A 62 -10.70 -6.79 1.85
C ARG A 62 -10.38 -7.93 2.81
N ILE A 63 -9.10 -8.24 3.06
CA ILE A 63 -8.76 -9.29 4.03
C ILE A 63 -9.09 -8.87 5.46
N CYS A 64 -8.98 -7.56 5.77
CA CYS A 64 -9.43 -7.01 7.05
C CYS A 64 -10.96 -7.15 7.23
N ASP A 65 -11.74 -6.96 6.17
CA ASP A 65 -13.19 -7.17 6.21
C ASP A 65 -13.55 -8.66 6.42
N PHE A 66 -12.88 -9.56 5.70
CA PHE A 66 -13.01 -11.01 5.92
C PHE A 66 -12.73 -11.36 7.39
N ALA A 67 -11.59 -10.94 7.92
CA ALA A 67 -11.18 -11.23 9.29
C ALA A 67 -12.17 -10.68 10.32
N ARG A 68 -12.63 -9.44 10.12
CA ARG A 68 -13.66 -8.80 10.97
C ARG A 68 -14.95 -9.59 10.96
N SER A 69 -15.39 -10.07 9.79
CA SER A 69 -16.62 -10.87 9.66
C SER A 69 -16.55 -12.22 10.38
N ARG A 70 -15.34 -12.70 10.68
CA ARG A 70 -15.07 -13.99 11.34
C ARG A 70 -14.53 -13.85 12.75
N GLY A 71 -14.28 -12.64 13.24
CA GLY A 71 -13.68 -12.39 14.57
C GLY A 71 -12.21 -12.84 14.67
N ILE A 72 -11.44 -12.80 13.56
CA ILE A 72 -10.06 -13.27 13.47
C ILE A 72 -9.12 -12.07 13.56
N ALA A 73 -8.02 -12.21 14.33
CA ALA A 73 -6.93 -11.26 14.31
C ALA A 73 -6.02 -11.50 13.09
N LEU A 74 -5.42 -10.44 12.53
CA LEU A 74 -4.50 -10.53 11.40
C LEU A 74 -3.06 -10.18 11.80
N ARG A 75 -2.11 -10.90 11.21
CA ARG A 75 -0.69 -10.58 11.21
C ARG A 75 -0.20 -10.55 9.77
N PHE A 76 0.44 -9.46 9.34
CA PHE A 76 0.94 -9.32 7.98
C PHE A 76 2.43 -9.65 7.88
N LYS A 77 2.81 -10.33 6.80
CA LYS A 77 4.19 -10.52 6.36
C LYS A 77 4.30 -10.07 4.90
N VAL A 78 5.13 -9.09 4.66
CA VAL A 78 5.39 -8.53 3.33
C VAL A 78 6.60 -9.24 2.73
N ALA A 79 6.46 -9.78 1.53
CA ALA A 79 7.57 -10.38 0.79
C ALA A 79 8.01 -9.49 -0.36
N ARG A 80 9.24 -9.72 -0.84
CA ARG A 80 9.82 -8.96 -1.95
C ARG A 80 9.32 -9.40 -3.32
N SER A 81 8.82 -10.64 -3.42
CA SER A 81 8.37 -11.20 -4.70
C SER A 81 7.36 -12.32 -4.50
N MET A 82 6.60 -12.63 -5.55
CA MET A 82 5.66 -13.74 -5.57
C MET A 82 6.32 -15.12 -5.30
N PRO A 83 7.50 -15.46 -5.88
CA PRO A 83 8.20 -16.67 -5.51
C PRO A 83 8.51 -16.77 -4.01
N ALA A 84 8.93 -15.68 -3.37
CA ALA A 84 9.17 -15.66 -1.94
C ALA A 84 7.89 -15.91 -1.14
N LEU A 85 6.74 -15.33 -1.54
CA LEU A 85 5.43 -15.59 -0.92
C LEU A 85 5.02 -17.07 -1.02
N LEU A 86 5.21 -17.69 -2.18
CA LEU A 86 4.91 -19.09 -2.37
C LEU A 86 5.77 -20.00 -1.46
N GLU A 87 7.04 -19.67 -1.28
CA GLU A 87 7.90 -20.39 -0.34
C GLU A 87 7.47 -20.19 1.12
N MET A 88 7.05 -18.97 1.50
CA MET A 88 6.50 -18.69 2.83
C MET A 88 5.22 -19.49 3.08
N LEU A 89 4.31 -19.56 2.10
CA LEU A 89 3.09 -20.36 2.18
C LEU A 89 3.40 -21.85 2.34
N LYS A 90 4.28 -22.40 1.49
CA LYS A 90 4.73 -23.78 1.55
C LYS A 90 5.36 -24.15 2.89
N LYS A 91 6.13 -23.22 3.50
CA LYS A 91 6.79 -23.39 4.81
C LYS A 91 5.85 -23.08 5.99
N ARG A 92 4.58 -22.83 5.77
CA ARG A 92 3.61 -22.48 6.82
C ARG A 92 4.00 -21.22 7.61
N GLN A 93 4.72 -20.31 6.99
CA GLN A 93 5.05 -19.01 7.58
C GLN A 93 3.93 -17.98 7.40
N VAL A 94 3.06 -18.21 6.43
CA VAL A 94 1.81 -17.49 6.17
C VAL A 94 0.71 -18.51 5.87
N ASP A 95 -0.54 -18.15 6.16
CA ASP A 95 -1.72 -19.02 5.99
C ASP A 95 -2.45 -18.70 4.68
N VAL A 96 -2.44 -17.44 4.26
CA VAL A 96 -3.11 -16.94 3.06
C VAL A 96 -2.23 -15.92 2.35
N LEU A 97 -2.23 -15.94 1.02
CA LEU A 97 -1.68 -14.89 0.18
C LEU A 97 -2.81 -13.94 -0.22
N ALA A 98 -2.89 -12.77 0.42
CA ALA A 98 -3.82 -11.71 0.06
C ALA A 98 -3.14 -10.73 -0.90
N CYS A 99 -2.95 -11.17 -2.11
CA CYS A 99 -2.40 -10.41 -3.23
C CYS A 99 -2.79 -11.09 -4.55
N GLU A 100 -2.55 -10.43 -5.66
CA GLU A 100 -2.85 -10.93 -7.00
C GLU A 100 -1.99 -12.14 -7.40
N SER A 101 -2.37 -13.32 -6.94
CA SER A 101 -1.73 -14.59 -7.33
C SER A 101 -2.26 -15.04 -8.69
N PRO A 102 -1.39 -15.26 -9.70
CA PRO A 102 -1.83 -15.64 -11.06
C PRO A 102 -2.59 -16.96 -11.10
N VAL A 103 -3.72 -17.01 -11.79
CA VAL A 103 -4.55 -18.22 -11.96
C VAL A 103 -4.10 -18.97 -13.20
N THR A 104 -2.87 -19.53 -13.16
CA THR A 104 -2.27 -20.33 -14.26
C THR A 104 -2.19 -21.80 -13.88
N ALA A 105 -1.95 -22.68 -14.86
CA ALA A 105 -1.75 -24.11 -14.61
C ALA A 105 -0.61 -24.38 -13.62
N GLU A 106 0.49 -23.61 -13.73
CA GLU A 106 1.63 -23.71 -12.81
C GLU A 106 1.21 -23.40 -11.37
N TYR A 107 0.54 -22.25 -11.14
CA TYR A 107 0.10 -21.84 -9.81
C TYR A 107 -0.96 -22.78 -9.24
N LYS A 108 -1.94 -23.22 -10.05
CA LYS A 108 -2.95 -24.23 -9.64
C LYS A 108 -2.31 -25.54 -9.19
N SER A 109 -1.10 -25.87 -9.68
CA SER A 109 -0.36 -27.04 -9.20
C SER A 109 0.17 -26.86 -7.77
N ARG A 110 0.37 -25.63 -7.28
CA ARG A 110 1.04 -25.29 -6.03
C ARG A 110 0.08 -24.83 -4.94
N VAL A 111 -0.99 -24.10 -5.29
CA VAL A 111 -1.90 -23.44 -4.36
C VAL A 111 -3.36 -23.70 -4.70
N LEU A 112 -4.26 -23.42 -3.75
CA LEU A 112 -5.69 -23.27 -4.00
C LEU A 112 -5.99 -21.77 -4.13
N HIS A 113 -6.61 -21.39 -5.22
CA HIS A 113 -7.09 -20.04 -5.44
C HIS A 113 -8.43 -19.83 -4.73
N CYS A 114 -8.61 -18.67 -4.10
CA CYS A 114 -9.81 -18.36 -3.34
C CYS A 114 -10.16 -16.86 -3.42
N GLY A 115 -11.37 -16.52 -3.00
CA GLY A 115 -11.88 -15.15 -3.06
C GLY A 115 -12.34 -14.75 -4.45
N ALA A 116 -12.43 -13.43 -4.68
CA ALA A 116 -12.82 -12.92 -5.99
C ALA A 116 -11.68 -13.08 -7.01
N VAL A 117 -12.06 -13.41 -8.23
CA VAL A 117 -11.12 -13.44 -9.37
C VAL A 117 -11.10 -12.05 -10.00
N ASN A 118 -9.93 -11.44 -10.05
CA ASN A 118 -9.69 -10.19 -10.75
C ASN A 118 -9.17 -10.50 -12.16
N GLU A 119 -9.57 -9.68 -13.12
CA GLU A 119 -9.04 -9.73 -14.48
C GLU A 119 -8.16 -8.51 -14.73
N THR A 120 -6.90 -8.73 -15.06
CA THR A 120 -5.94 -7.69 -15.43
C THR A 120 -5.28 -8.07 -16.77
N TYR A 121 -4.65 -7.11 -17.42
CA TYR A 121 -3.82 -7.33 -18.59
C TYR A 121 -2.58 -6.44 -18.50
N GLN A 122 -1.52 -6.85 -19.15
CA GLN A 122 -0.29 -6.06 -19.14
C GLN A 122 -0.38 -4.94 -20.16
N VAL A 123 0.10 -3.77 -19.75
CA VAL A 123 0.15 -2.56 -20.58
C VAL A 123 1.58 -2.03 -20.65
N LEU A 124 1.88 -1.39 -21.78
CA LEU A 124 3.06 -0.56 -21.92
C LEU A 124 2.82 0.77 -21.22
N VAL A 125 3.71 1.14 -20.31
CA VAL A 125 3.76 2.49 -19.74
C VAL A 125 4.82 3.26 -20.50
N GLN A 126 4.44 4.40 -21.04
CA GLN A 126 5.27 5.30 -21.81
C GLN A 126 4.96 6.76 -21.46
N HIS A 127 5.87 7.68 -21.78
CA HIS A 127 5.58 9.10 -21.60
C HIS A 127 4.59 9.59 -22.68
N SER A 128 3.61 10.40 -22.26
CA SER A 128 2.64 11.02 -23.17
C SER A 128 3.29 12.04 -24.11
N GLY A 129 2.82 12.18 -25.35
CA GLY A 129 3.22 13.20 -26.31
C GLY A 129 3.93 12.64 -27.54
N LYS A 130 4.87 13.43 -28.12
CA LYS A 130 5.58 13.02 -29.33
C LYS A 130 6.41 11.75 -29.12
N GLY A 131 6.32 10.81 -30.06
CA GLY A 131 7.10 9.56 -30.04
C GLY A 131 6.44 8.42 -29.27
N MET A 132 5.16 8.56 -28.90
CA MET A 132 4.37 7.46 -28.34
C MET A 132 4.29 6.28 -29.31
N ILE A 133 4.30 5.09 -28.75
CA ILE A 133 4.12 3.81 -29.42
C ILE A 133 2.65 3.43 -29.34
N TYR A 134 2.09 3.04 -30.47
CA TYR A 134 0.68 2.64 -30.61
C TYR A 134 0.51 1.18 -31.03
N ASP A 135 1.61 0.55 -31.43
CA ASP A 135 1.66 -0.84 -31.86
C ASP A 135 2.91 -1.53 -31.32
N VAL A 136 2.78 -2.80 -30.92
CA VAL A 136 3.86 -3.58 -30.30
C VAL A 136 5.10 -3.74 -31.19
N THR A 137 4.94 -3.72 -32.53
CA THR A 137 6.06 -3.80 -33.46
C THR A 137 6.98 -2.59 -33.42
N GLN A 138 6.49 -1.45 -32.95
CA GLN A 138 7.28 -0.21 -32.76
C GLN A 138 8.24 -0.31 -31.54
N LEU A 139 8.14 -1.38 -30.74
CA LEU A 139 9.09 -1.67 -29.68
C LEU A 139 10.44 -2.20 -30.19
N ILE A 140 10.51 -2.67 -31.44
CA ILE A 140 11.75 -3.11 -32.07
C ILE A 140 12.77 -1.96 -32.04
N GLY A 141 13.97 -2.23 -31.49
CA GLY A 141 15.01 -1.24 -31.30
C GLY A 141 14.82 -0.29 -30.11
N ARG A 142 13.79 -0.52 -29.27
CA ARG A 142 13.55 0.26 -28.04
C ARG A 142 14.02 -0.50 -26.81
N GLU A 143 14.43 0.28 -25.80
CA GLU A 143 14.79 -0.24 -24.47
C GLU A 143 13.57 -0.31 -23.59
N VAL A 144 13.24 -1.49 -23.06
CA VAL A 144 12.12 -1.72 -22.15
C VAL A 144 12.65 -2.30 -20.84
N TYR A 145 12.29 -1.68 -19.74
CA TYR A 145 12.79 -2.01 -18.40
C TYR A 145 11.72 -2.77 -17.62
N VAL A 146 12.09 -3.91 -17.03
CA VAL A 146 11.19 -4.79 -16.25
C VAL A 146 11.90 -5.40 -15.07
N GLU A 147 11.15 -5.82 -14.05
CA GLU A 147 11.70 -6.55 -12.91
C GLU A 147 12.21 -7.92 -13.35
N LYS A 148 13.43 -8.26 -12.91
CA LYS A 148 14.08 -9.54 -13.19
C LYS A 148 13.30 -10.70 -12.56
N GLY A 149 13.07 -11.76 -13.34
CA GLY A 149 12.34 -12.96 -12.91
C GLY A 149 10.82 -12.75 -12.75
N SER A 150 10.30 -11.60 -13.16
CA SER A 150 8.87 -11.28 -13.06
C SER A 150 8.07 -11.84 -14.23
N LYS A 151 6.74 -11.85 -14.07
CA LYS A 151 5.80 -12.13 -15.17
C LYS A 151 5.93 -11.11 -16.31
N TYR A 152 6.39 -9.90 -16.03
CA TYR A 152 6.60 -8.83 -17.02
C TYR A 152 7.81 -9.14 -17.91
N GLU A 153 8.91 -9.61 -17.34
CA GLU A 153 10.06 -10.07 -18.11
C GLU A 153 9.67 -11.25 -19.01
N SER A 154 8.96 -12.25 -18.45
CA SER A 154 8.51 -13.43 -19.22
C SER A 154 7.61 -13.00 -20.38
N ARG A 155 6.68 -12.06 -20.15
CA ARG A 155 5.82 -11.55 -21.22
C ARG A 155 6.61 -10.78 -22.27
N LEU A 156 7.54 -9.92 -21.84
CA LEU A 156 8.33 -9.12 -22.77
C LEU A 156 9.22 -9.98 -23.68
N ARG A 157 9.82 -11.06 -23.12
CA ARG A 157 10.58 -12.04 -23.93
C ARG A 157 9.69 -12.77 -24.94
N ASN A 158 8.47 -13.15 -24.55
CA ASN A 158 7.51 -13.74 -25.46
C ASN A 158 7.10 -12.75 -26.55
N LEU A 159 6.85 -11.49 -26.19
CA LEU A 159 6.50 -10.43 -27.12
C LEU A 159 7.63 -10.18 -28.12
N ASP A 160 8.89 -10.17 -27.67
CA ASP A 160 10.05 -10.02 -28.54
C ASP A 160 10.10 -11.14 -29.60
N ASN A 161 9.85 -12.38 -29.18
CA ASN A 161 9.76 -13.51 -30.13
C ASN A 161 8.56 -13.34 -31.09
N GLU A 162 7.41 -12.89 -30.61
CA GLU A 162 6.20 -12.69 -31.43
C GLU A 162 6.40 -11.63 -32.52
N VAL A 163 7.16 -10.56 -32.23
CA VAL A 163 7.44 -9.49 -33.19
C VAL A 163 8.67 -9.76 -34.08
N GLY A 164 9.33 -10.89 -33.88
CA GLY A 164 10.50 -11.30 -34.68
C GLY A 164 11.85 -10.87 -34.09
N GLY A 165 11.87 -10.44 -32.84
CA GLY A 165 13.08 -10.03 -32.11
C GLY A 165 13.42 -8.55 -32.28
N GLY A 166 14.38 -8.09 -31.49
CA GLY A 166 14.94 -6.74 -31.59
C GLY A 166 14.49 -5.77 -30.50
N ILE A 167 13.71 -6.19 -29.51
CA ILE A 167 13.42 -5.40 -28.32
C ILE A 167 14.61 -5.46 -27.37
N SER A 168 15.14 -4.32 -26.93
CA SER A 168 16.22 -4.26 -25.94
C SER A 168 15.65 -4.43 -24.54
N ILE A 169 15.75 -5.63 -23.97
CA ILE A 169 15.17 -5.99 -22.68
C ILE A 169 16.19 -5.73 -21.57
N HIS A 170 15.86 -4.79 -20.67
CA HIS A 170 16.65 -4.45 -19.50
C HIS A 170 15.97 -4.95 -18.22
N THR A 171 16.63 -5.86 -17.51
CA THR A 171 16.11 -6.36 -16.23
C THR A 171 16.69 -5.56 -15.07
N VAL A 172 15.83 -5.17 -14.13
CA VAL A 172 16.17 -4.43 -12.92
C VAL A 172 15.94 -5.31 -11.71
N GLU A 173 16.79 -5.19 -10.70
CA GLU A 173 16.68 -5.92 -9.43
C GLU A 173 16.47 -4.97 -8.24
N GLY A 174 15.97 -5.50 -7.14
CA GLY A 174 15.77 -4.76 -5.90
C GLY A 174 14.58 -3.83 -5.97
N GLU A 175 14.61 -2.78 -5.17
CA GLU A 175 13.48 -1.85 -5.06
C GLU A 175 13.27 -0.97 -6.28
N ALA A 176 14.35 -0.62 -6.98
CA ALA A 176 14.28 0.09 -8.24
C ALA A 176 13.52 -0.68 -9.34
N ALA A 177 13.23 -1.97 -9.09
CA ALA A 177 12.49 -2.85 -9.98
C ALA A 177 10.98 -2.87 -9.70
N LEU A 178 10.51 -2.28 -8.59
CA LEU A 178 9.08 -2.25 -8.28
C LEU A 178 8.30 -1.59 -9.42
N PRO A 179 7.14 -2.11 -9.81
CA PRO A 179 6.34 -1.56 -10.88
C PRO A 179 6.07 -0.06 -10.75
N THR A 180 5.77 0.41 -9.54
CA THR A 180 5.53 1.82 -9.24
C THR A 180 6.78 2.69 -9.45
N GLU A 181 7.95 2.16 -9.11
CA GLU A 181 9.23 2.84 -9.31
C GLU A 181 9.58 2.96 -10.79
N LEU A 182 9.39 1.87 -11.55
CA LEU A 182 9.59 1.89 -13.01
C LEU A 182 8.63 2.88 -13.69
N ILE A 183 7.36 2.95 -13.26
CA ILE A 183 6.41 3.95 -13.75
C ILE A 183 6.89 5.37 -13.44
N GLN A 184 7.37 5.62 -12.23
CA GLN A 184 7.92 6.93 -11.85
C GLN A 184 9.10 7.33 -12.73
N ARG A 185 10.01 6.39 -13.00
CA ARG A 185 11.17 6.64 -13.89
C ARG A 185 10.74 6.93 -15.32
N VAL A 186 9.68 6.30 -15.83
CA VAL A 186 9.08 6.65 -17.12
C VAL A 186 8.51 8.07 -17.08
N SER A 187 7.79 8.45 -16.02
CA SER A 187 7.20 9.78 -15.88
C SER A 187 8.25 10.90 -15.85
N ARG A 188 9.43 10.60 -15.27
CA ARG A 188 10.59 11.50 -15.22
C ARG A 188 11.47 11.45 -16.47
N ARG A 189 11.15 10.60 -17.45
CA ARG A 189 11.96 10.35 -18.67
C ARG A 189 13.35 9.76 -18.41
N GLU A 190 13.56 9.13 -17.27
CA GLU A 190 14.79 8.42 -16.95
C GLU A 190 14.91 7.11 -17.73
N ILE A 191 13.77 6.47 -18.03
CA ILE A 191 13.63 5.31 -18.91
C ILE A 191 12.49 5.55 -19.90
N GLY A 192 12.56 4.90 -21.07
CA GLY A 192 11.56 5.10 -22.12
C GLY A 192 10.26 4.35 -21.85
N TYR A 193 10.39 3.08 -21.47
CA TYR A 193 9.26 2.15 -21.41
C TYR A 193 9.40 1.16 -20.27
N THR A 194 8.24 0.81 -19.66
CA THR A 194 8.09 -0.36 -18.78
C THR A 194 6.79 -1.09 -19.07
N ILE A 195 6.67 -2.34 -18.60
CA ILE A 195 5.44 -3.14 -18.69
C ILE A 195 4.98 -3.45 -17.28
N VAL A 196 3.71 -3.20 -16.99
CA VAL A 196 3.06 -3.50 -15.71
C VAL A 196 1.61 -3.94 -15.93
N ASP A 197 0.94 -4.40 -14.88
CA ASP A 197 -0.48 -4.70 -14.94
C ASP A 197 -1.33 -3.42 -15.06
N SER A 198 -2.47 -3.57 -15.74
CA SER A 198 -3.37 -2.45 -16.07
C SER A 198 -3.94 -1.73 -14.85
N ASP A 199 -4.18 -2.43 -13.76
CA ASP A 199 -4.65 -1.88 -12.51
C ASP A 199 -3.58 -1.03 -11.81
N ILE A 200 -2.34 -1.52 -11.71
CA ILE A 200 -1.19 -0.77 -11.20
C ILE A 200 -0.96 0.47 -12.05
N ALA A 201 -0.98 0.33 -13.37
CA ALA A 201 -0.83 1.45 -14.30
C ALA A 201 -1.95 2.49 -14.14
N GLN A 202 -3.21 2.02 -14.03
CA GLN A 202 -4.39 2.88 -13.86
C GLN A 202 -4.31 3.69 -12.56
N MET A 203 -3.88 3.08 -11.47
CA MET A 203 -3.67 3.80 -10.21
C MET A 203 -2.61 4.89 -10.36
N ASN A 204 -1.52 4.60 -11.05
CA ASN A 204 -0.44 5.55 -11.24
C ASN A 204 -0.77 6.70 -12.22
N LEU A 205 -1.80 6.59 -13.05
CA LEU A 205 -2.30 7.70 -13.86
C LEU A 205 -2.81 8.88 -13.02
N THR A 206 -3.21 8.64 -11.79
CA THR A 206 -3.65 9.70 -10.89
C THR A 206 -2.49 10.55 -10.35
N TYR A 207 -1.24 10.01 -10.40
CA TYR A 207 -0.02 10.70 -9.97
C TYR A 207 0.75 11.33 -11.10
N TYR A 208 0.76 10.65 -12.22
CA TYR A 208 1.60 10.96 -13.36
C TYR A 208 0.72 11.17 -14.58
N ASP A 209 0.20 12.38 -14.75
CA ASP A 209 -0.54 12.82 -15.93
C ASP A 209 0.31 12.80 -17.21
N SER A 210 1.64 12.75 -17.03
CA SER A 210 2.62 12.68 -18.11
C SER A 210 2.80 11.29 -18.73
N ILE A 211 2.15 10.23 -18.21
CA ILE A 211 2.26 8.88 -18.76
C ILE A 211 1.04 8.48 -19.59
N ASN A 212 1.25 7.51 -20.47
CA ASN A 212 0.20 6.85 -21.26
C ASN A 212 0.29 5.34 -21.08
N ILE A 213 -0.87 4.68 -20.95
CA ILE A 213 -1.02 3.25 -20.71
C ILE A 213 -1.96 2.59 -21.73
N GLY A 214 -2.21 3.25 -22.87
CA GLY A 214 -3.20 2.83 -23.86
C GLY A 214 -2.83 1.59 -24.67
N LEU A 215 -1.54 1.19 -24.70
CA LEU A 215 -1.09 0.04 -25.46
C LEU A 215 -1.09 -1.23 -24.63
N ARG A 216 -1.99 -2.16 -24.93
CA ARG A 216 -1.96 -3.52 -24.36
C ARG A 216 -0.82 -4.33 -24.98
N VAL A 217 -0.04 -5.01 -24.14
CA VAL A 217 1.06 -5.88 -24.55
C VAL A 217 0.86 -7.33 -24.10
N GLY A 218 -0.20 -7.62 -23.37
CA GLY A 218 -0.55 -8.96 -22.87
C GLY A 218 -2.03 -9.28 -23.02
N PHE A 219 -2.34 -10.57 -22.91
CA PHE A 219 -3.71 -11.07 -22.83
C PHE A 219 -4.31 -10.83 -21.44
N ALA A 220 -5.63 -10.91 -21.34
CA ALA A 220 -6.31 -10.92 -20.05
C ALA A 220 -5.78 -12.06 -19.16
N GLN A 221 -5.41 -11.72 -17.96
CA GLN A 221 -4.91 -12.64 -16.95
C GLN A 221 -5.85 -12.59 -15.75
N HIS A 222 -6.11 -13.76 -15.18
CA HIS A 222 -6.88 -13.85 -13.95
C HIS A 222 -5.94 -13.97 -12.77
N SER A 223 -6.24 -13.27 -11.70
CA SER A 223 -5.56 -13.35 -10.42
C SER A 223 -6.59 -13.49 -9.29
N SER A 224 -6.18 -14.09 -8.19
CA SER A 224 -6.97 -14.20 -6.97
C SER A 224 -6.07 -14.42 -5.76
N TRP A 225 -6.63 -14.38 -4.56
CA TRP A 225 -5.91 -14.83 -3.39
C TRP A 225 -5.62 -16.32 -3.45
N ALA A 226 -4.70 -16.77 -2.62
CA ALA A 226 -4.32 -18.18 -2.60
C ALA A 226 -4.02 -18.69 -1.19
N VAL A 227 -4.29 -19.97 -0.96
CA VAL A 227 -3.93 -20.68 0.26
C VAL A 227 -3.19 -21.98 -0.07
N ASP A 228 -2.57 -22.60 0.91
CA ASP A 228 -1.94 -23.92 0.71
C ASP A 228 -3.01 -24.96 0.32
N LYS A 229 -2.63 -25.91 -0.52
CA LYS A 229 -3.54 -26.98 -0.98
C LYS A 229 -4.15 -27.81 0.11
N ARG A 230 -3.51 -27.86 1.28
CA ARG A 230 -4.01 -28.58 2.48
C ARG A 230 -5.08 -27.81 3.23
N ASP A 231 -5.32 -26.53 2.90
CA ASP A 231 -6.21 -25.63 3.62
C ASP A 231 -7.50 -25.34 2.84
N GLN A 232 -8.12 -26.40 2.28
CA GLN A 232 -9.39 -26.29 1.56
C GLN A 232 -10.46 -25.56 2.40
N TRP A 233 -10.53 -25.85 3.69
CA TRP A 233 -11.44 -25.20 4.64
C TRP A 233 -11.29 -23.67 4.68
N LEU A 234 -10.06 -23.17 4.58
CA LEU A 234 -9.79 -21.73 4.55
C LEU A 234 -10.19 -21.11 3.21
N ALA A 235 -9.87 -21.82 2.10
CA ALA A 235 -10.33 -21.41 0.77
C ALA A 235 -11.86 -21.33 0.71
N ASP A 236 -12.57 -22.32 1.25
CA ASP A 236 -14.04 -22.36 1.27
C ASP A 236 -14.61 -21.24 2.13
N SER A 237 -13.99 -20.94 3.28
CA SER A 237 -14.41 -19.83 4.16
C SER A 237 -14.24 -18.48 3.48
N ILE A 238 -13.12 -18.25 2.78
CA ILE A 238 -12.85 -17.02 2.02
C ILE A 238 -13.83 -16.91 0.83
N ASN A 239 -14.08 -18.00 0.10
CA ASN A 239 -15.04 -18.04 -1.01
C ASN A 239 -16.47 -17.72 -0.54
N ALA A 240 -16.90 -18.31 0.57
CA ALA A 240 -18.21 -18.03 1.15
C ALA A 240 -18.35 -16.56 1.58
N TRP A 241 -17.29 -15.97 2.16
CA TRP A 241 -17.28 -14.54 2.47
C TRP A 241 -17.36 -13.71 1.19
N ALA A 242 -16.51 -13.96 0.19
CA ALA A 242 -16.46 -13.20 -1.05
C ALA A 242 -17.78 -13.23 -1.85
N ALA A 243 -18.55 -14.33 -1.73
CA ALA A 243 -19.86 -14.48 -2.35
C ALA A 243 -20.98 -13.74 -1.59
N SER A 244 -20.74 -13.28 -0.36
CA SER A 244 -21.75 -12.57 0.43
C SER A 244 -22.02 -11.16 -0.11
N SER A 245 -23.27 -10.69 -0.01
CA SER A 245 -23.68 -9.36 -0.46
C SER A 245 -22.89 -8.25 0.23
N ASN A 246 -22.60 -8.41 1.53
CA ASN A 246 -21.83 -7.44 2.32
C ASN A 246 -20.40 -7.32 1.81
N ALA A 247 -19.72 -8.44 1.55
CA ALA A 247 -18.35 -8.44 1.02
C ALA A 247 -18.28 -7.88 -0.39
N GLN A 248 -19.28 -8.15 -1.24
CA GLN A 248 -19.37 -7.60 -2.59
C GLN A 248 -19.54 -6.07 -2.56
N GLU A 249 -20.44 -5.57 -1.71
CA GLU A 249 -20.63 -4.12 -1.56
C GLU A 249 -19.38 -3.46 -0.97
N TYR A 250 -18.75 -4.04 0.05
CA TYR A 250 -17.49 -3.56 0.60
C TYR A 250 -16.38 -3.54 -0.44
N SER A 251 -16.23 -4.62 -1.21
CA SER A 251 -15.24 -4.71 -2.30
C SER A 251 -15.47 -3.66 -3.38
N LYS A 252 -16.74 -3.36 -3.73
CA LYS A 252 -17.11 -2.30 -4.66
C LYS A 252 -16.75 -0.92 -4.12
N GLN A 253 -16.99 -0.66 -2.84
CA GLN A 253 -16.60 0.60 -2.19
C GLN A 253 -15.08 0.75 -2.13
N ALA A 254 -14.35 -0.31 -1.80
CA ALA A 254 -12.89 -0.34 -1.81
C ALA A 254 -12.35 -0.11 -3.23
N LEU A 255 -12.92 -0.78 -4.26
CA LEU A 255 -12.55 -0.56 -5.65
C LEU A 255 -12.73 0.91 -6.04
N LYS A 256 -13.88 1.49 -5.72
CA LYS A 256 -14.16 2.89 -5.97
C LYS A 256 -13.15 3.80 -5.26
N HIS A 257 -12.83 3.49 -4.00
CA HIS A 257 -11.87 4.27 -3.22
C HIS A 257 -10.47 4.25 -3.86
N TYR A 258 -9.96 3.07 -4.24
CA TYR A 258 -8.60 2.94 -4.75
C TYR A 258 -8.45 3.27 -6.24
N PHE A 259 -9.48 3.06 -7.06
CA PHE A 259 -9.36 3.16 -8.52
C PHE A 259 -10.22 4.26 -9.18
N GLU A 260 -11.26 4.77 -8.52
CA GLU A 260 -12.20 5.72 -9.13
C GLU A 260 -12.28 7.07 -8.41
N MET A 261 -12.24 7.13 -7.06
CA MET A 261 -12.44 8.37 -6.32
C MET A 261 -11.31 9.40 -6.49
N ASN A 262 -10.19 8.96 -7.02
CA ASN A 262 -9.04 9.82 -7.29
C ASN A 262 -9.07 10.52 -8.65
N ARG A 263 -10.13 10.36 -9.40
CA ARG A 263 -10.49 11.33 -10.42
C ARG A 263 -11.08 12.54 -9.71
N GLY A 264 -10.20 13.36 -9.10
CA GLY A 264 -10.59 14.71 -8.69
C GLY A 264 -11.38 15.35 -9.83
N PRO A 265 -12.32 16.27 -9.57
CA PRO A 265 -13.06 16.95 -10.61
C PRO A 265 -12.05 17.44 -11.64
N LYS A 266 -12.28 17.09 -12.93
CA LYS A 266 -11.47 17.62 -14.03
C LYS A 266 -11.33 19.14 -13.80
N PRO A 267 -10.18 19.76 -14.06
CA PRO A 267 -9.97 21.19 -13.85
C PRO A 267 -11.08 22.08 -14.41
N ASP A 268 -11.84 21.60 -15.39
CA ASP A 268 -12.92 22.32 -16.05
C ASP A 268 -14.28 22.33 -15.30
N SER A 269 -14.43 21.59 -14.20
CA SER A 269 -15.72 21.45 -13.50
C SER A 269 -15.80 22.10 -12.12
N VAL A 270 -14.70 22.55 -11.56
CA VAL A 270 -14.66 23.37 -10.34
C VAL A 270 -14.44 24.81 -10.78
N LYS A 271 -15.35 25.71 -10.41
CA LYS A 271 -15.00 27.13 -10.36
C LYS A 271 -13.89 27.25 -9.33
N VAL A 272 -12.66 27.19 -9.82
CA VAL A 272 -11.48 27.53 -9.01
C VAL A 272 -11.66 29.00 -8.69
N ASP A 273 -11.92 29.33 -7.43
CA ASP A 273 -11.61 30.65 -6.93
C ASP A 273 -10.17 30.90 -7.40
N THR A 274 -9.97 31.98 -8.12
CA THR A 274 -8.71 32.34 -8.78
C THR A 274 -7.52 31.89 -7.92
N PRO A 275 -6.54 31.11 -8.44
CA PRO A 275 -5.42 30.67 -7.62
C PRO A 275 -4.82 31.89 -6.95
N ALA A 276 -4.63 31.83 -5.64
CA ALA A 276 -4.13 32.96 -4.88
C ALA A 276 -2.78 33.37 -5.48
N VAL A 277 -2.71 34.57 -6.02
CA VAL A 277 -1.50 35.08 -6.70
C VAL A 277 -0.42 35.23 -5.62
N THR A 278 0.74 34.59 -5.84
CA THR A 278 1.90 34.76 -4.96
C THR A 278 2.39 36.21 -5.04
N PRO A 279 2.40 36.97 -3.92
CA PRO A 279 2.90 38.33 -3.93
C PRO A 279 4.38 38.42 -4.33
N PRO A 280 4.83 39.49 -4.95
CA PRO A 280 6.25 39.69 -5.25
C PRO A 280 7.10 39.59 -3.98
N GLY A 281 8.13 38.72 -4.00
CA GLY A 281 9.05 38.51 -2.87
C GLY A 281 8.50 37.57 -1.78
N ALA A 282 7.32 36.95 -1.98
CA ALA A 282 6.79 35.90 -1.12
C ALA A 282 7.13 34.49 -1.66
N ILE A 283 7.18 33.49 -0.77
CA ILE A 283 7.33 32.07 -1.15
C ILE A 283 6.00 31.55 -1.70
N SER A 284 4.91 31.93 -1.04
CA SER A 284 3.58 31.45 -1.38
C SER A 284 2.51 32.52 -1.02
N PRO A 285 1.25 32.34 -1.47
CA PRO A 285 0.15 33.17 -1.02
C PRO A 285 -0.16 33.04 0.48
N TYR A 286 0.37 32.00 1.13
CA TYR A 286 0.05 31.59 2.50
C TYR A 286 1.14 31.93 3.51
N ASP A 287 2.15 32.72 3.15
CA ASP A 287 3.30 33.04 4.01
C ASP A 287 2.89 33.62 5.36
N HIS A 288 1.83 34.43 5.41
CA HIS A 288 1.32 35.00 6.65
C HIS A 288 0.78 33.92 7.61
N VAL A 289 0.11 32.88 7.08
CA VAL A 289 -0.38 31.74 7.84
C VAL A 289 0.77 30.88 8.34
N PHE A 290 1.77 30.59 7.48
CA PHE A 290 2.98 29.88 7.89
C PHE A 290 3.72 30.59 9.03
N LYS A 291 3.86 31.92 8.95
CA LYS A 291 4.50 32.74 10.00
C LYS A 291 3.74 32.65 11.33
N GLN A 292 2.41 32.73 11.30
CA GLN A 292 1.58 32.64 12.47
C GLN A 292 1.79 31.28 13.18
N TYR A 293 1.59 30.17 12.49
CA TYR A 293 1.64 28.84 13.09
C TYR A 293 3.07 28.36 13.41
N ALA A 294 4.08 28.80 12.65
CA ALA A 294 5.47 28.50 12.97
C ALA A 294 5.92 29.15 14.29
N GLN A 295 5.40 30.33 14.61
CA GLN A 295 5.68 31.00 15.88
C GLN A 295 5.21 30.16 17.08
N GLU A 296 4.07 29.46 16.96
CA GLU A 296 3.55 28.58 18.02
C GLU A 296 4.45 27.39 18.31
N MET A 297 5.27 26.97 17.33
CA MET A 297 6.21 25.87 17.42
C MET A 297 7.64 26.31 17.79
N GLY A 298 7.92 27.59 17.69
CA GLY A 298 9.30 28.10 17.72
C GLY A 298 10.13 27.69 16.50
N TRP A 299 9.49 27.38 15.39
CA TRP A 299 10.13 26.97 14.13
C TRP A 299 10.28 28.14 13.16
N ASP A 300 11.18 27.97 12.21
CA ASP A 300 11.25 28.88 11.06
C ASP A 300 10.08 28.60 10.11
N TRP A 301 9.28 29.64 9.81
CA TRP A 301 8.12 29.54 8.95
C TRP A 301 8.42 29.00 7.54
N ARG A 302 9.66 29.24 7.05
CA ARG A 302 10.12 28.76 5.75
C ARG A 302 10.26 27.24 5.71
N LEU A 303 10.44 26.60 6.87
CA LEU A 303 10.41 25.14 6.98
C LEU A 303 8.98 24.60 6.78
N LEU A 304 7.96 25.25 7.39
CA LEU A 304 6.56 24.89 7.13
C LEU A 304 6.19 25.10 5.66
N ALA A 305 6.66 26.20 5.05
CA ALA A 305 6.47 26.44 3.62
C ALA A 305 7.14 25.35 2.76
N ALA A 306 8.37 24.91 3.12
CA ALA A 306 9.06 23.82 2.41
C ALA A 306 8.34 22.48 2.52
N ILE A 307 7.74 22.18 3.69
CA ILE A 307 6.87 21.02 3.87
C ILE A 307 5.67 21.13 2.93
N ALA A 308 4.92 22.24 2.94
CA ALA A 308 3.75 22.45 2.09
C ALA A 308 4.07 22.32 0.59
N PHE A 309 5.19 22.89 0.17
CA PHE A 309 5.68 22.76 -1.21
C PHE A 309 5.98 21.30 -1.57
N SER A 310 6.61 20.57 -0.66
CA SER A 310 6.93 19.15 -0.86
C SER A 310 5.70 18.25 -0.91
N GLU A 311 4.65 18.62 -0.17
CA GLU A 311 3.38 17.86 -0.08
C GLU A 311 2.46 18.11 -1.29
N SER A 312 2.25 19.37 -1.69
CA SER A 312 1.23 19.72 -2.67
C SER A 312 1.65 20.75 -3.71
N GLY A 313 2.87 21.31 -3.63
CA GLY A 313 3.24 22.45 -4.44
C GLY A 313 2.42 23.71 -4.13
N PHE A 314 1.90 23.83 -2.90
CA PHE A 314 0.98 24.88 -2.43
C PHE A 314 -0.44 24.80 -3.01
N ASP A 315 -0.88 23.66 -3.53
CA ASP A 315 -2.25 23.46 -3.98
C ASP A 315 -3.17 23.09 -2.80
N PRO A 316 -4.12 23.97 -2.42
CA PRO A 316 -5.05 23.69 -1.31
C PRO A 316 -6.09 22.62 -1.66
N ASN A 317 -6.31 22.35 -2.96
CA ASN A 317 -7.27 21.35 -3.43
C ASN A 317 -6.59 20.01 -3.74
N ALA A 318 -5.28 19.91 -3.54
CA ALA A 318 -4.54 18.67 -3.78
C ALA A 318 -5.16 17.52 -2.98
N THR A 319 -5.45 16.44 -3.68
CA THR A 319 -5.88 15.18 -3.07
C THR A 319 -4.94 14.10 -3.58
N SER A 320 -4.24 13.44 -2.67
CA SER A 320 -3.45 12.29 -3.06
C SER A 320 -4.39 11.10 -3.36
N TRP A 321 -3.92 10.16 -4.13
CA TRP A 321 -4.65 8.93 -4.43
C TRP A 321 -5.01 8.11 -3.18
N MET A 322 -4.27 8.31 -2.11
CA MET A 322 -4.53 7.69 -0.81
C MET A 322 -5.48 8.50 0.06
N GLY A 323 -6.02 9.60 -0.48
CA GLY A 323 -6.99 10.46 0.20
C GLY A 323 -6.37 11.48 1.15
N ALA A 324 -5.03 11.67 1.17
CA ALA A 324 -4.44 12.82 1.85
C ALA A 324 -4.90 14.11 1.16
N ARG A 325 -5.27 15.14 1.93
CA ARG A 325 -5.95 16.32 1.40
C ARG A 325 -5.30 17.63 1.80
N GLY A 326 -5.47 18.58 0.90
CA GLY A 326 -5.14 19.99 1.10
C GLY A 326 -3.66 20.29 1.03
N LEU A 327 -3.34 21.54 1.34
CA LEU A 327 -2.00 22.11 1.22
C LEU A 327 -0.89 21.30 1.90
N MET A 328 -1.22 20.70 3.05
CA MET A 328 -0.27 19.95 3.88
C MET A 328 -0.47 18.43 3.77
N GLN A 329 -1.32 17.96 2.86
CA GLN A 329 -1.59 16.53 2.62
C GLN A 329 -1.87 15.75 3.91
N VAL A 330 -2.88 16.21 4.67
CA VAL A 330 -3.30 15.57 5.93
C VAL A 330 -4.25 14.43 5.62
N MET A 331 -4.03 13.27 6.26
CA MET A 331 -4.94 12.14 6.16
C MET A 331 -6.27 12.43 6.86
N PRO A 332 -7.43 12.11 6.24
CA PRO A 332 -8.75 12.36 6.84
C PRO A 332 -8.94 11.73 8.22
N LYS A 333 -8.40 10.53 8.44
CA LYS A 333 -8.43 9.85 9.73
C LYS A 333 -7.69 10.65 10.79
N THR A 334 -6.50 11.15 10.45
CA THR A 334 -5.69 12.01 11.33
C THR A 334 -6.39 13.35 11.58
N ALA A 335 -6.97 13.99 10.56
CA ALA A 335 -7.74 15.25 10.74
C ALA A 335 -8.89 15.06 11.73
N ARG A 336 -9.62 13.94 11.63
CA ARG A 336 -10.72 13.63 12.57
C ARG A 336 -10.27 13.51 14.02
N SER A 337 -9.06 12.99 14.30
CA SER A 337 -8.53 12.95 15.67
C SER A 337 -8.27 14.34 16.26
N PHE A 338 -8.12 15.35 15.40
CA PHE A 338 -8.02 16.76 15.78
C PHE A 338 -9.37 17.51 15.68
N GLY A 339 -10.49 16.79 15.48
CA GLY A 339 -11.83 17.38 15.39
C GLY A 339 -12.10 18.12 14.07
N VAL A 340 -11.36 17.85 13.01
CA VAL A 340 -11.49 18.49 11.70
C VAL A 340 -12.13 17.53 10.70
N LYS A 341 -13.11 18.03 9.93
CA LYS A 341 -13.76 17.28 8.86
C LYS A 341 -12.84 17.22 7.63
N GLU A 342 -13.02 16.19 6.85
CA GLU A 342 -12.23 15.94 5.64
C GLU A 342 -12.33 17.10 4.62
N ASP A 343 -13.54 17.62 4.40
CA ASP A 343 -13.77 18.69 3.43
C ASP A 343 -13.14 20.03 3.85
N ASP A 344 -12.94 20.24 5.16
CA ASP A 344 -12.31 21.45 5.69
C ASP A 344 -10.81 21.51 5.38
N LEU A 345 -10.18 20.38 4.99
CA LEU A 345 -8.74 20.31 4.68
C LEU A 345 -8.36 21.04 3.39
N SER A 346 -9.31 21.34 2.50
CA SER A 346 -9.11 22.20 1.33
C SER A 346 -8.98 23.70 1.71
N ASN A 347 -9.34 24.05 2.94
CA ASN A 347 -9.05 25.40 3.46
C ASN A 347 -7.57 25.46 3.88
N PRO A 348 -6.74 26.36 3.27
CA PRO A 348 -5.31 26.45 3.54
C PRO A 348 -4.97 26.63 5.01
N GLU A 349 -5.69 27.52 5.70
CA GLU A 349 -5.45 27.80 7.11
C GLU A 349 -5.76 26.60 8.00
N VAL A 350 -6.87 25.90 7.74
CA VAL A 350 -7.22 24.66 8.45
C VAL A 350 -6.17 23.58 8.22
N SER A 351 -5.75 23.40 6.98
CA SER A 351 -4.72 22.41 6.60
C SER A 351 -3.39 22.69 7.32
N ILE A 352 -2.89 23.93 7.28
CA ILE A 352 -1.65 24.36 7.96
C ILE A 352 -1.78 24.18 9.48
N ARG A 353 -2.90 24.60 10.07
CA ARG A 353 -3.15 24.49 11.50
C ARG A 353 -3.10 23.04 11.99
N VAL A 354 -3.78 22.12 11.29
CA VAL A 354 -3.79 20.70 11.65
C VAL A 354 -2.42 20.09 11.50
N ALA A 355 -1.74 20.35 10.38
CA ALA A 355 -0.39 19.86 10.16
C ALA A 355 0.60 20.37 11.21
N THR A 356 0.48 21.63 11.62
CA THR A 356 1.31 22.20 12.69
C THR A 356 1.10 21.48 14.03
N LYS A 357 -0.14 21.11 14.37
CA LYS A 357 -0.42 20.29 15.57
C LYS A 357 0.22 18.92 15.48
N ILE A 358 0.12 18.24 14.33
CA ILE A 358 0.75 16.95 14.08
C ILE A 358 2.28 17.07 14.24
N LEU A 359 2.89 18.05 13.58
CA LEU A 359 4.34 18.28 13.66
C LEU A 359 4.80 18.56 15.10
N LYS A 360 3.99 19.30 15.88
CA LYS A 360 4.28 19.59 17.29
C LYS A 360 4.22 18.34 18.17
N GLU A 361 3.26 17.44 17.93
CA GLU A 361 3.21 16.15 18.60
C GLU A 361 4.42 15.28 18.24
N LEU A 362 4.77 15.21 16.95
CA LEU A 362 5.94 14.49 16.48
C LEU A 362 7.25 15.07 17.05
N ASP A 363 7.40 16.40 17.13
CA ASP A 363 8.54 17.04 17.78
C ASP A 363 8.65 16.64 19.26
N GLY A 364 7.52 16.60 19.96
CA GLY A 364 7.45 16.11 21.34
C GLY A 364 7.91 14.67 21.48
N ILE A 365 7.46 13.78 20.59
CA ILE A 365 7.84 12.35 20.56
C ILE A 365 9.34 12.20 20.28
N MET A 366 9.89 12.93 19.32
CA MET A 366 11.28 12.80 18.88
C MET A 366 12.28 13.52 19.80
N ARG A 367 11.84 14.44 20.62
CA ARG A 367 12.69 15.26 21.50
C ARG A 367 13.59 14.44 22.42
N SER A 368 13.10 13.35 22.99
CA SER A 368 13.87 12.45 23.86
C SER A 368 14.65 11.37 23.11
N ARG A 369 14.37 11.18 21.82
CA ARG A 369 14.84 10.08 20.99
C ARG A 369 15.96 10.47 20.02
N SER A 370 16.07 11.75 19.69
CA SER A 370 17.03 12.28 18.71
C SER A 370 18.03 13.24 19.34
N GLY A 371 19.16 13.49 18.66
CA GLY A 371 20.01 14.62 18.92
C GLY A 371 19.31 15.96 18.61
N ALA A 372 19.71 17.02 19.29
CA ALA A 372 19.07 18.33 19.11
C ALA A 372 19.22 18.87 17.67
N GLU A 373 20.38 18.63 17.05
CA GLU A 373 20.73 19.09 15.69
C GLU A 373 19.93 18.34 14.62
N ASP A 374 19.69 17.04 14.83
CA ASP A 374 19.01 16.18 13.84
C ASP A 374 17.50 16.05 14.06
N ARG A 375 16.97 16.59 15.17
CA ARG A 375 15.56 16.40 15.55
C ARG A 375 14.56 16.69 14.43
N ILE A 376 14.80 17.72 13.63
CA ILE A 376 13.94 18.07 12.50
C ILE A 376 13.89 16.94 11.47
N LYS A 377 15.01 16.26 11.18
CA LYS A 377 15.07 15.13 10.25
C LYS A 377 14.19 13.97 10.73
N PHE A 378 14.26 13.64 12.03
CA PHE A 378 13.40 12.63 12.64
C PHE A 378 11.92 12.99 12.57
N VAL A 379 11.58 14.27 12.81
CA VAL A 379 10.18 14.75 12.73
C VAL A 379 9.67 14.68 11.31
N LEU A 380 10.47 15.09 10.31
CA LEU A 380 10.10 15.02 8.89
C LEU A 380 9.88 13.57 8.45
N ALA A 381 10.79 12.67 8.81
CA ALA A 381 10.63 11.24 8.53
C ALA A 381 9.37 10.66 9.18
N ALA A 382 9.09 11.06 10.43
CA ALA A 382 7.88 10.64 11.14
C ALA A 382 6.60 11.24 10.55
N TYR A 383 6.65 12.44 10.00
CA TYR A 383 5.52 13.06 9.31
C TYR A 383 5.17 12.31 8.02
N ASN A 384 6.18 11.82 7.29
CA ASN A 384 6.01 11.06 6.07
C ASN A 384 5.61 9.59 6.32
N ALA A 385 6.37 8.87 7.18
CA ALA A 385 6.20 7.42 7.37
C ALA A 385 5.40 7.03 8.62
N GLY A 386 5.19 7.96 9.54
CA GLY A 386 4.63 7.68 10.86
C GLY A 386 5.71 7.46 11.94
N SER A 387 5.41 7.91 13.16
CA SER A 387 6.34 7.87 14.31
C SER A 387 6.73 6.46 14.73
N GLY A 388 5.87 5.47 14.48
CA GLY A 388 6.12 4.06 14.79
C GLY A 388 7.31 3.50 14.01
N HIS A 389 7.35 3.72 12.70
CA HIS A 389 8.45 3.26 11.84
C HIS A 389 9.80 3.91 12.18
N VAL A 390 9.78 5.22 12.50
CA VAL A 390 10.98 5.91 12.95
C VAL A 390 11.45 5.38 14.31
N THR A 391 10.51 5.03 15.19
CA THR A 391 10.84 4.40 16.48
C THR A 391 11.49 3.03 16.32
N ASP A 392 10.98 2.21 15.40
CA ASP A 392 11.58 0.92 15.03
C ASP A 392 13.00 1.12 14.46
N ALA A 393 13.18 2.11 13.56
CA ALA A 393 14.50 2.41 13.00
C ALA A 393 15.51 2.86 14.05
N ILE A 394 15.08 3.66 15.03
CA ILE A 394 15.89 4.04 16.21
C ILE A 394 16.29 2.78 17.01
N ALA A 395 15.37 1.84 17.19
CA ALA A 395 15.64 0.60 17.91
C ALA A 395 16.59 -0.33 17.13
N LEU A 396 16.44 -0.43 15.81
CA LEU A 396 17.36 -1.15 14.93
C LEU A 396 18.75 -0.51 14.94
N ALA A 397 18.85 0.82 14.76
CA ALA A 397 20.13 1.53 14.83
C ALA A 397 20.88 1.17 16.13
N ARG A 398 20.19 1.25 17.27
CA ARG A 398 20.79 0.87 18.58
C ARG A 398 21.24 -0.59 18.62
N LYS A 399 20.44 -1.52 18.09
CA LYS A 399 20.75 -2.95 18.12
C LYS A 399 21.95 -3.30 17.24
N TYR A 400 22.09 -2.62 16.11
CA TYR A 400 23.12 -2.87 15.10
C TYR A 400 24.29 -1.86 15.19
N GLU A 401 24.53 -1.32 16.37
CA GLU A 401 25.71 -0.50 16.74
C GLU A 401 25.83 0.84 15.96
N LEU A 402 24.71 1.37 15.43
CA LEU A 402 24.62 2.73 14.91
C LEU A 402 24.16 3.69 16.02
N ASP A 403 24.45 4.99 15.86
CA ASP A 403 23.98 5.99 16.83
C ASP A 403 22.46 6.26 16.67
N PRO A 404 21.61 5.84 17.61
CA PRO A 404 20.16 5.97 17.52
C PRO A 404 19.67 7.43 17.64
N ARG A 405 20.57 8.39 17.90
CA ARG A 405 20.26 9.81 18.07
C ARG A 405 20.69 10.66 16.87
N VAL A 406 21.46 10.09 15.97
CA VAL A 406 21.96 10.73 14.73
C VAL A 406 21.17 10.19 13.53
N TRP A 407 20.71 11.10 12.67
CA TRP A 407 19.95 10.70 11.46
C TRP A 407 20.87 10.15 10.38
N SER A 408 21.75 11.02 9.85
CA SER A 408 22.56 10.69 8.67
C SER A 408 23.48 9.51 8.90
N GLU A 409 23.46 8.55 7.97
CA GLU A 409 24.24 7.30 8.00
C GLU A 409 23.91 6.36 9.17
N ASN A 410 23.00 6.74 10.08
CA ASN A 410 22.63 5.96 11.25
C ASN A 410 21.15 5.55 11.21
N VAL A 411 20.22 6.37 11.71
CA VAL A 411 18.80 6.04 11.71
C VAL A 411 18.23 6.07 10.29
N GLU A 412 18.76 6.90 9.40
CA GLU A 412 18.51 6.88 7.98
C GLU A 412 18.79 5.49 7.37
N GLN A 413 19.96 4.91 7.65
CA GLN A 413 20.31 3.56 7.21
C GLN A 413 19.38 2.51 7.80
N ALA A 414 19.01 2.63 9.06
CA ALA A 414 18.07 1.74 9.73
C ALA A 414 16.64 1.86 9.13
N MET A 415 16.23 3.05 8.66
CA MET A 415 15.00 3.22 7.89
C MET A 415 15.03 2.42 6.57
N LEU A 416 16.16 2.45 5.86
CA LEU A 416 16.34 1.65 4.64
C LEU A 416 16.29 0.15 4.93
N TRP A 417 16.85 -0.31 6.04
CA TRP A 417 16.77 -1.73 6.44
C TRP A 417 15.34 -2.20 6.69
N LYS A 418 14.40 -1.33 7.05
CA LYS A 418 12.99 -1.70 7.23
C LYS A 418 12.28 -2.21 5.97
N MET A 419 12.92 -2.19 4.83
CA MET A 419 12.47 -2.85 3.60
C MET A 419 12.86 -4.34 3.54
N ASP A 420 13.77 -4.78 4.39
CA ASP A 420 14.24 -6.16 4.44
C ASP A 420 13.51 -6.97 5.53
N PRO A 421 12.96 -8.17 5.20
CA PRO A 421 12.32 -9.05 6.17
C PRO A 421 13.17 -9.40 7.39
N GLU A 422 14.49 -9.46 7.25
CA GLU A 422 15.41 -9.69 8.35
C GLU A 422 15.28 -8.61 9.43
N TYR A 423 15.16 -7.34 9.01
CA TYR A 423 15.12 -6.21 9.94
C TYR A 423 13.70 -5.83 10.37
N TYR A 424 12.73 -5.78 9.45
CA TYR A 424 11.39 -5.36 9.88
C TYR A 424 10.64 -6.43 10.71
N ASN A 425 11.06 -7.71 10.68
CA ASN A 425 10.59 -8.76 11.59
C ASN A 425 11.48 -8.93 12.83
N ASP A 426 12.51 -8.10 12.97
CA ASP A 426 13.35 -8.14 14.17
C ASP A 426 12.51 -7.90 15.44
N SER A 427 12.91 -8.53 16.54
CA SER A 427 12.20 -8.46 17.83
C SER A 427 12.08 -7.04 18.40
N VAL A 428 12.94 -6.10 17.97
CA VAL A 428 12.87 -4.70 18.36
C VAL A 428 11.90 -3.86 17.53
N CYS A 429 11.37 -4.41 16.42
CA CYS A 429 10.40 -3.78 15.55
C CYS A 429 8.97 -4.18 15.91
N SER A 430 8.08 -3.21 15.97
CA SER A 430 6.65 -3.42 16.27
C SER A 430 5.72 -3.01 15.12
N ASN A 431 6.24 -2.26 14.14
CA ASN A 431 5.43 -1.64 13.08
C ASN A 431 5.61 -2.31 11.70
N GLY A 432 6.37 -3.43 11.62
CA GLY A 432 6.53 -4.20 10.40
C GLY A 432 7.28 -3.47 9.28
N TYR A 433 6.94 -3.79 8.05
CA TYR A 433 7.55 -3.24 6.83
C TYR A 433 7.35 -1.73 6.70
N CYS A 434 8.39 -1.02 6.24
CA CYS A 434 8.31 0.37 5.80
C CYS A 434 9.16 0.55 4.54
N ARG A 435 8.66 1.24 3.54
CA ARG A 435 9.45 1.64 2.36
C ARG A 435 10.37 2.79 2.76
N GLY A 436 11.49 2.44 3.37
CA GLY A 436 12.42 3.37 4.01
C GLY A 436 12.99 4.45 3.07
N THR A 437 13.02 4.21 1.76
CA THR A 437 13.44 5.22 0.76
C THR A 437 12.53 6.44 0.76
N GLU A 438 11.22 6.28 0.92
CA GLU A 438 10.27 7.40 0.90
C GLU A 438 10.54 8.46 1.98
N PRO A 439 10.60 8.10 3.30
CA PRO A 439 10.90 9.09 4.33
C PRO A 439 12.33 9.62 4.25
N VAL A 440 13.31 8.85 3.77
CA VAL A 440 14.68 9.31 3.57
C VAL A 440 14.73 10.38 2.49
N ASP A 441 14.16 10.13 1.30
CA ASP A 441 14.08 11.09 0.20
C ASP A 441 13.25 12.32 0.57
N TYR A 442 12.18 12.13 1.34
CA TYR A 442 11.35 13.23 1.84
C TYR A 442 12.14 14.20 2.72
N VAL A 443 12.92 13.69 3.66
CA VAL A 443 13.80 14.52 4.52
C VAL A 443 14.76 15.35 3.66
N VAL A 444 15.42 14.73 2.71
CA VAL A 444 16.36 15.41 1.78
C VAL A 444 15.63 16.48 0.96
N LYS A 445 14.48 16.13 0.37
CA LYS A 445 13.67 17.04 -0.45
C LYS A 445 13.24 18.29 0.33
N VAL A 446 12.68 18.11 1.53
CA VAL A 446 12.20 19.22 2.35
C VAL A 446 13.34 20.11 2.81
N LEU A 447 14.46 19.54 3.28
CA LEU A 447 15.59 20.32 3.75
C LEU A 447 16.28 21.10 2.62
N ASN A 448 16.44 20.52 1.43
CA ASN A 448 16.96 21.22 0.26
C ASN A 448 16.07 22.42 -0.13
N CYS A 449 14.75 22.22 -0.11
CA CYS A 449 13.79 23.28 -0.35
C CYS A 449 13.89 24.39 0.72
N TYR A 450 13.96 24.01 1.99
CA TYR A 450 14.12 24.94 3.10
C TYR A 450 15.41 25.74 3.02
N ASP A 451 16.53 25.10 2.70
CA ASP A 451 17.82 25.77 2.53
C ASP A 451 17.80 26.78 1.37
N ASN A 452 17.12 26.44 0.29
CA ASN A 452 16.89 27.35 -0.82
C ASN A 452 16.04 28.58 -0.39
N TYR A 453 14.97 28.34 0.40
CA TYR A 453 14.16 29.43 0.93
C TYR A 453 14.92 30.32 1.90
N LYS A 454 15.79 29.77 2.73
CA LYS A 454 16.66 30.58 3.63
C LYS A 454 17.61 31.52 2.88
N LYS A 455 18.10 31.10 1.71
CA LYS A 455 18.99 31.89 0.88
C LYS A 455 18.26 33.06 0.21
N ASN A 456 17.04 32.84 -0.24
CA ASN A 456 16.32 33.78 -1.12
C ASN A 456 15.28 34.65 -0.41
N TYR A 457 14.83 34.25 0.80
CA TYR A 457 13.77 34.97 1.52
C TYR A 457 14.18 35.28 2.96
N LYS A 458 13.82 36.49 3.42
CA LYS A 458 14.10 36.90 4.79
C LYS A 458 13.25 36.11 5.78
N LYS A 459 13.76 35.93 7.00
CA LYS A 459 13.07 35.26 8.10
C LYS A 459 11.81 36.00 8.54
#